data_fb39e75d6b60433f0d9bf279c73ca399
#
_entry.id   fb39e75d6b60433f0d9bf279c73ca399
#
_cell.length_a   1.000
_cell.length_b   1.000
_cell.length_c   1.000
_cell.angle_alpha   90.00
_cell.angle_beta   90.00
_cell.angle_gamma   90.00
#
_symmetry.space_group_name_H-M   'P 1'
#
loop_
_entity.id
_entity.type
_entity.pdbx_description
1 polymer ?
#
loop_
_entity_poly.entity_id
_entity_poly.type
_entity_poly.pdbx_seq_one_letter_code
_entity_poly.pdbx_strand_id
1 'polypeptide(L)'
;MRYQVTTPLTPREALEQALTAFGAGGLGLQLTSQTNLSLVFQGGGGHIAVTAEPGAQTTLEIETREWDYGVQQFMARVQRRRPWWRRKKQDTSRPASFTVLDRS
;
A
#
# COMPACT_ATOMS: atom_id res chain seq x y z
N MET A 1 -7.06 3.92 15.79
CA MET A 1 -5.72 4.38 15.39
C MET A 1 -5.71 4.86 13.96
N ARG A 2 -4.87 5.83 13.68
CA ARG A 2 -4.76 6.40 12.34
C ARG A 2 -3.32 6.34 11.87
N TYR A 3 -3.12 5.88 10.65
CA TYR A 3 -1.79 5.68 10.08
C TYR A 3 -1.70 6.39 8.74
N GLN A 4 -0.47 6.72 8.36
CA GLN A 4 -0.19 7.28 7.05
C GLN A 4 1.07 6.63 6.51
N VAL A 5 1.03 6.24 5.23
CA VAL A 5 2.17 5.60 4.59
C VAL A 5 2.23 6.05 3.14
N THR A 6 3.44 6.21 2.61
CA THR A 6 3.61 6.46 1.19
C THR A 6 4.05 5.17 0.50
N THR A 7 3.65 5.03 -0.76
CA THR A 7 3.97 3.85 -1.53
C THR A 7 4.26 4.24 -2.97
N PRO A 8 5.18 3.54 -3.64
CA PRO A 8 5.42 3.79 -5.07
C PRO A 8 4.31 3.26 -5.97
N LEU A 9 3.36 2.53 -5.43
CA LEU A 9 2.23 2.01 -6.22
C LEU A 9 1.32 3.16 -6.63
N THR A 10 0.60 2.98 -7.75
CA THR A 10 -0.46 3.92 -8.10
C THR A 10 -1.59 3.80 -7.07
N PRO A 11 -2.46 4.82 -6.97
CA PRO A 11 -3.61 4.71 -6.05
C PRO A 11 -4.43 3.44 -6.31
N ARG A 12 -4.66 3.12 -7.58
CA ARG A 12 -5.43 1.94 -7.93
C ARG A 12 -4.74 0.66 -7.45
N GLU A 13 -3.43 0.57 -7.70
CA GLU A 13 -2.68 -0.61 -7.27
C GLU A 13 -2.66 -0.75 -5.76
N ALA A 14 -2.50 0.39 -5.07
CA ALA A 14 -2.48 0.38 -3.61
C ALA A 14 -3.82 -0.09 -3.04
N LEU A 15 -4.91 0.38 -3.63
CA LEU A 15 -6.23 -0.04 -3.17
C LEU A 15 -6.51 -1.51 -3.49
N GLU A 16 -6.00 -2.00 -4.63
CA GLU A 16 -6.13 -3.42 -4.94
C GLU A 16 -5.37 -4.28 -3.94
N GLN A 17 -4.20 -3.82 -3.53
CA GLN A 17 -3.46 -4.53 -2.48
C GLN A 17 -4.22 -4.53 -1.17
N ALA A 18 -4.89 -3.42 -0.85
CA ALA A 18 -5.71 -3.35 0.35
C ALA A 18 -6.88 -4.32 0.29
N LEU A 19 -7.53 -4.42 -0.88
CA LEU A 19 -8.61 -5.39 -1.05
C LEU A 19 -8.13 -6.81 -0.78
N THR A 20 -6.96 -7.15 -1.29
CA THR A 20 -6.39 -8.47 -1.09
C THR A 20 -6.03 -8.69 0.38
N ALA A 21 -5.44 -7.68 1.02
CA ALA A 21 -4.94 -7.84 2.38
C ALA A 21 -6.07 -7.89 3.41
N PHE A 22 -7.12 -7.09 3.22
CA PHE A 22 -8.15 -6.93 4.25
C PHE A 22 -9.45 -7.67 3.90
N GLY A 23 -9.68 -7.95 2.64
CA GLY A 23 -10.92 -8.58 2.20
C GLY A 23 -10.92 -10.10 2.38
N ALA A 24 -11.72 -10.77 1.55
CA ALA A 24 -12.00 -12.18 1.72
C ALA A 24 -10.76 -13.07 1.67
N GLY A 25 -9.76 -12.68 0.87
CA GLY A 25 -8.54 -13.48 0.77
C GLY A 25 -7.49 -13.19 1.82
N GLY A 26 -7.73 -12.20 2.69
CA GLY A 26 -6.80 -11.80 3.72
C GLY A 26 -7.42 -11.90 5.10
N LEU A 27 -7.69 -10.75 5.73
CA LEU A 27 -8.28 -10.74 7.07
C LEU A 27 -9.73 -11.20 7.10
N GLY A 28 -10.38 -11.26 5.94
CA GLY A 28 -11.75 -11.73 5.87
C GLY A 28 -12.78 -10.67 6.24
N LEU A 29 -12.41 -9.41 6.16
CA LEU A 29 -13.33 -8.33 6.47
C LEU A 29 -14.28 -8.10 5.30
N GLN A 30 -15.43 -7.53 5.60
CA GLN A 30 -16.44 -7.23 4.59
C GLN A 30 -16.23 -5.82 4.07
N LEU A 31 -16.16 -5.69 2.75
CA LEU A 31 -16.06 -4.37 2.12
C LEU A 31 -17.44 -3.73 2.15
N THR A 32 -17.57 -2.61 2.84
CA THR A 32 -18.85 -1.94 3.00
C THR A 32 -18.98 -0.66 2.20
N SER A 33 -17.86 -0.11 1.70
CA SER A 33 -17.91 1.10 0.88
C SER A 33 -16.69 1.12 -0.01
N GLN A 34 -16.88 1.62 -1.22
CA GLN A 34 -15.78 1.68 -2.19
C GLN A 34 -15.99 2.87 -3.11
N THR A 35 -14.91 3.66 -3.28
CA THR A 35 -14.87 4.70 -4.30
C THR A 35 -13.57 4.52 -5.08
N ASN A 36 -13.31 5.44 -6.03
CA ASN A 36 -12.08 5.39 -6.81
C ASN A 36 -10.84 5.52 -5.93
N LEU A 37 -10.96 6.17 -4.78
CA LEU A 37 -9.81 6.47 -3.95
C LEU A 37 -9.96 6.02 -2.50
N SER A 38 -11.00 5.25 -2.18
CA SER A 38 -11.18 4.82 -0.80
C SER A 38 -11.90 3.49 -0.70
N LEU A 39 -11.63 2.81 0.41
CA LEU A 39 -12.26 1.53 0.75
C LEU A 39 -12.57 1.54 2.24
N VAL A 40 -13.71 0.93 2.61
CA VAL A 40 -14.05 0.75 4.01
C VAL A 40 -14.41 -0.71 4.22
N PHE A 41 -13.78 -1.32 5.21
CA PHE A 41 -14.00 -2.72 5.57
C PHE A 41 -14.52 -2.79 6.99
N GLN A 42 -15.35 -3.77 7.28
CA GLN A 42 -15.87 -4.00 8.64
C GLN A 42 -15.86 -5.48 8.96
N GLY A 43 -15.64 -5.79 10.23
CA GLY A 43 -15.66 -7.16 10.70
C GLY A 43 -15.00 -7.28 12.05
N GLY A 44 -15.35 -8.35 12.79
CA GLY A 44 -14.72 -8.65 14.06
C GLY A 44 -14.86 -7.58 15.10
N GLY A 45 -15.90 -6.76 15.03
CA GLY A 45 -16.10 -5.68 16.00
C GLY A 45 -15.32 -4.42 15.68
N GLY A 46 -14.63 -4.39 14.53
CA GLY A 46 -13.85 -3.22 14.17
C GLY A 46 -14.00 -2.86 12.71
N HIS A 47 -13.10 -1.98 12.23
CA HIS A 47 -13.16 -1.51 10.86
C HIS A 47 -11.78 -1.08 10.38
N ILE A 48 -11.64 -0.98 9.06
CA ILE A 48 -10.47 -0.38 8.42
C ILE A 48 -10.98 0.53 7.30
N ALA A 49 -10.56 1.79 7.31
CA ALA A 49 -10.88 2.74 6.26
C ALA A 49 -9.58 3.19 5.60
N VAL A 50 -9.49 3.04 4.27
CA VAL A 50 -8.29 3.36 3.52
C VAL A 50 -8.64 4.43 2.50
N THR A 51 -7.84 5.50 2.48
CA THR A 51 -7.98 6.56 1.47
C THR A 51 -6.64 6.74 0.79
N ALA A 52 -6.66 6.79 -0.55
CA ALA A 52 -5.44 6.96 -1.33
C ALA A 52 -5.42 8.36 -1.93
N GLU A 53 -4.28 9.05 -1.78
CA GLU A 53 -4.07 10.35 -2.37
C GLU A 53 -2.99 10.29 -3.41
N PRO A 54 -3.29 10.67 -4.66
CA PRO A 54 -2.28 10.65 -5.72
C PRO A 54 -1.23 11.75 -5.52
N GLY A 55 -0.07 11.52 -6.08
CA GLY A 55 1.03 12.47 -6.00
C GLY A 55 2.24 11.86 -6.66
N ALA A 56 3.42 12.42 -6.39
CA ALA A 56 4.67 11.83 -6.87
C ALA A 56 4.77 10.39 -6.39
N GLN A 57 4.33 10.16 -5.16
CA GLN A 57 4.04 8.83 -4.64
C GLN A 57 2.62 8.87 -4.10
N THR A 58 2.00 7.71 -4.01
CA THR A 58 0.67 7.60 -3.43
C THR A 58 0.78 7.65 -1.92
N THR A 59 -0.05 8.47 -1.29
CA THR A 59 -0.15 8.53 0.16
C THR A 59 -1.42 7.81 0.57
N LEU A 60 -1.28 6.84 1.47
CA LEU A 60 -2.42 6.12 2.01
C LEU A 60 -2.66 6.58 3.43
N GLU A 61 -3.90 6.98 3.71
CA GLU A 61 -4.34 7.27 5.06
C GLU A 61 -5.24 6.14 5.49
N ILE A 62 -4.93 5.53 6.61
CA ILE A 62 -5.64 4.34 7.08
C ILE A 62 -6.09 4.59 8.49
N GLU A 63 -7.40 4.49 8.72
CA GLU A 63 -7.97 4.54 10.04
C GLU A 63 -8.49 3.16 10.38
N THR A 64 -8.13 2.64 11.55
CA THR A 64 -8.53 1.30 11.92
C THR A 64 -8.90 1.23 13.40
N ARG A 65 -9.80 0.29 13.69
CA ARG A 65 -10.18 -0.09 15.03
C ARG A 65 -10.12 -1.59 15.09
N GLU A 66 -9.38 -2.14 16.05
CA GLU A 66 -9.24 -3.57 16.29
C GLU A 66 -8.32 -4.31 15.31
N TRP A 67 -7.91 -3.68 14.21
CA TRP A 67 -7.13 -4.37 13.18
C TRP A 67 -5.75 -3.75 12.97
N ASP A 68 -5.19 -3.13 14.03
CA ASP A 68 -3.93 -2.39 13.91
C ASP A 68 -2.78 -3.27 13.44
N TYR A 69 -2.72 -4.50 13.92
CA TYR A 69 -1.63 -5.38 13.54
C TYR A 69 -1.66 -5.69 12.03
N GLY A 70 -2.84 -6.01 11.53
CA GLY A 70 -3.00 -6.26 10.09
C GLY A 70 -2.68 -5.04 9.25
N VAL A 71 -3.08 -3.86 9.72
CA VAL A 71 -2.78 -2.62 9.02
C VAL A 71 -1.28 -2.36 9.00
N GLN A 72 -0.59 -2.60 10.11
CA GLN A 72 0.85 -2.40 10.15
C GLN A 72 1.58 -3.34 9.21
N GLN A 73 1.12 -4.58 9.12
CA GLN A 73 1.71 -5.52 8.17
C GLN A 73 1.49 -5.08 6.73
N PHE A 74 0.29 -4.59 6.44
CA PHE A 74 -0.03 -4.09 5.10
C PHE A 74 0.86 -2.91 4.75
N MET A 75 1.02 -1.96 5.68
CA MET A 75 1.85 -0.78 5.43
C MET A 75 3.29 -1.17 5.12
N ALA A 76 3.84 -2.11 5.86
CA ALA A 76 5.19 -2.58 5.62
C ALA A 76 5.31 -3.18 4.22
N ARG A 77 4.29 -3.88 3.77
CA ARG A 77 4.30 -4.51 2.46
C ARG A 77 4.26 -3.50 1.32
N VAL A 78 3.36 -2.52 1.41
CA VAL A 78 3.20 -1.56 0.30
C VAL A 78 4.31 -0.52 0.29
N GLN A 79 4.93 -0.28 1.43
CA GLN A 79 6.03 0.66 1.52
C GLN A 79 7.32 0.08 0.95
N ARG A 80 7.42 -1.23 0.90
CA ARG A 80 8.61 -1.91 0.46
C ARG A 80 8.79 -1.71 -1.04
N ARG A 81 9.95 -1.26 -1.43
CA ARG A 81 10.27 -1.11 -2.83
C ARG A 81 10.76 -2.42 -3.39
N ARG A 82 10.58 -2.59 -4.69
CA ARG A 82 11.23 -3.70 -5.34
C ARG A 82 12.74 -3.56 -5.16
N PRO A 83 13.45 -4.66 -4.97
CA PRO A 83 14.89 -4.60 -4.94
C PRO A 83 15.43 -3.97 -6.23
N TRP A 84 16.50 -3.19 -6.11
CA TRP A 84 17.05 -2.50 -7.26
C TRP A 84 17.45 -3.46 -8.38
N TRP A 85 17.89 -4.65 -8.03
CA TRP A 85 18.29 -5.63 -9.04
C TRP A 85 17.11 -6.19 -9.80
N ARG A 86 15.91 -6.00 -9.32
CA ARG A 86 14.73 -6.38 -10.08
C ARG A 86 14.23 -5.27 -10.97
N ARG A 87 14.38 -4.04 -10.49
CA ARG A 87 13.86 -2.93 -11.23
C ARG A 87 14.62 -2.65 -12.49
N LYS A 88 15.82 -2.99 -12.42
CA LYS A 88 16.61 -2.63 -13.45
C LYS A 88 16.48 -3.41 -14.52
N LYS A 89 16.39 -3.42 -14.93
CA LYS A 89 16.40 -4.23 -15.91
C LYS A 89 15.88 -3.52 -16.93
N GLN A 90 16.20 -2.51 -16.34
CA GLN A 90 15.94 -1.62 -16.64
C GLN A 90 16.49 -0.84 -16.62
N ASP A 91 17.51 -0.51 -16.29
CA ASP A 91 17.89 0.31 -15.69
C ASP A 91 18.63 0.76 -15.53
N THR A 92 19.35 0.59 -15.85
CA THR A 92 19.85 0.96 -15.20
C THR A 92 20.49 1.40 -14.89
N SER A 93 21.21 1.16 -15.39
CA SER A 93 21.48 1.39 -14.70
C SER A 93 22.18 1.95 -14.35
N ARG A 94 22.89 2.14 -14.54
CA ARG A 94 23.21 2.53 -13.90
C ARG A 94 23.58 2.83 -13.50
N PRO A 95 24.32 2.56 -13.79
CA PRO A 95 24.30 2.75 -13.07
C PRO A 95 24.52 3.20 -12.59
N ALA A 96 25.24 2.99 -12.99
CA ALA A 96 24.82 3.10 -12.28
C ALA A 96 25.02 3.55 -11.83
N SER A 97 25.76 3.67 -12.23
CA SER A 97 25.38 3.73 -11.60
C SER A 97 25.44 4.16 -11.21
N PHE A 98 25.79 4.07 -11.15
CA PHE A 98 25.43 3.85 -10.69
C PHE A 98 25.24 4.54 -10.32
N THR A 99 25.74 4.55 -10.79
CA THR A 99 25.08 4.62 -10.28
C THR A 99 24.83 4.96 -9.83
N VAL A 100 25.15 4.65 -10.16
CA VAL A 100 24.35 4.60 -9.60
C VAL A 100 24.12 5.10 -9.28
N LEU A 101 24.28 4.98 -9.65
CA LEU A 101 23.52 5.15 -9.24
C LEU A 101 23.08 5.69 -9.02
N ASP A 102 23.04 5.44 -9.55
CA ASP A 102 22.18 5.64 -9.27
C ASP A 102 21.81 6.06 -9.01
N ARG A 103 21.48 5.97 -9.38
CA ARG A 103 21.04 6.25 -9.10
C ARG A 103 20.52 6.31 -8.83
N SER A 104 20.58 5.88 -9.18
CA SER A 104 19.99 5.77 -8.75
C SER A 104 19.81 5.94 -8.44
#